data_d206e493e49183841001ec2da444391e
#
_entry.id   d206e493e49183841001ec2da444391e
#
_cell.length_a   1.000
_cell.length_b   1.000
_cell.length_c   1.000
_cell.angle_alpha   90.00
_cell.angle_beta   90.00
_cell.angle_gamma   90.00
#
_symmetry.space_group_name_H-M   'P 1'
#
loop_
_entity.id
_entity.type
_entity.pdbx_description
1 polymer ?
#
loop_
_entity_poly.entity_id
_entity_poly.type
_entity_poly.pdbx_seq_one_letter_code
_entity_poly.pdbx_strand_id
1 'polypeptide(L)'
;MTLLDRTEAAPAHPARLILILSLAPTVGLGIGRFAYSLLLPDMRDSLGWSYSAAGFMNTINAAGYLAGALVTSRLVARFGMAAIVRVGTLACVASLVLCAISGNFALLSAARLIAGIGAALAFVAGGALATTIAQAQPARSAFLLSLFYAGPGIGILSSGLIAPFLLQAAGPGSWWLGWLVLAALSAAMALPVLLAPIGVDAGLGGGRAAPFRIAPVLIYLAGYFMFGAGYIAYMTFMIAYVRDAGGGAAAQSAFWCLIGISAFVTPWVWRRVMALHRGGLSTTIILAVNAVGAVLPLFSLSPVMLATSALVFGVSFFAVVASTTAFVRFNYPQASWPGAIAAMTIAFGIGQTLGPLVVGAITDAIGSLSSALAVSAATLALGALLSAFQRPLQGSN
;
A
#
# COMPACT_ATOMS: atom_id res chain seq x y z
N MET A 1 5.45 23.82 -43.26
CA MET A 1 4.42 23.09 -42.44
C MET A 1 5.11 22.70 -41.16
N THR A 2 4.94 23.50 -40.15
CA THR A 2 5.77 23.63 -38.95
C THR A 2 5.41 22.52 -37.94
N LEU A 3 6.44 21.92 -37.33
CA LEU A 3 6.44 20.86 -36.33
C LEU A 3 5.84 21.27 -34.95
N LEU A 4 5.07 22.36 -34.88
CA LEU A 4 4.58 22.98 -33.63
C LEU A 4 3.09 22.73 -33.32
N ASP A 5 2.37 21.89 -34.05
CA ASP A 5 0.92 21.72 -33.88
C ASP A 5 0.53 20.29 -33.48
N ARG A 6 1.31 19.64 -32.59
CA ARG A 6 0.83 18.52 -31.79
C ARG A 6 0.41 19.02 -30.42
N THR A 7 -0.63 19.83 -30.37
CA THR A 7 -1.47 19.91 -29.16
C THR A 7 -2.06 18.53 -28.95
N GLU A 8 -1.45 17.74 -28.06
CA GLU A 8 -1.98 16.43 -27.65
C GLU A 8 -3.41 16.64 -27.16
N ALA A 9 -4.37 16.19 -27.94
CA ALA A 9 -5.76 16.25 -27.60
C ALA A 9 -5.97 15.51 -26.26
N ALA A 10 -6.60 16.18 -25.30
CA ALA A 10 -6.98 15.54 -24.04
C ALA A 10 -7.70 14.21 -24.32
N PRO A 11 -7.39 13.12 -23.60
CA PRO A 11 -8.00 11.83 -23.89
C PRO A 11 -9.52 11.94 -23.90
N ALA A 12 -10.17 11.40 -24.91
CA ALA A 12 -11.62 11.50 -25.13
C ALA A 12 -12.45 11.00 -23.91
N HIS A 13 -11.88 10.08 -23.12
CA HIS A 13 -12.53 9.50 -21.93
C HIS A 13 -11.55 9.36 -20.74
N PRO A 14 -11.16 10.45 -20.06
CA PRO A 14 -10.16 10.43 -19.00
C PRO A 14 -10.55 9.54 -17.81
N ALA A 15 -11.81 9.50 -17.41
CA ALA A 15 -12.27 8.64 -16.33
C ALA A 15 -12.09 7.15 -16.66
N ARG A 16 -12.40 6.73 -17.89
CA ARG A 16 -12.17 5.35 -18.34
C ARG A 16 -10.68 4.99 -18.33
N LEU A 17 -9.83 5.90 -18.79
CA LEU A 17 -8.38 5.66 -18.81
C LEU A 17 -7.82 5.56 -17.39
N ILE A 18 -8.26 6.41 -16.47
CA ILE A 18 -7.84 6.36 -15.06
C ILE A 18 -8.38 5.10 -14.37
N LEU A 19 -9.60 4.65 -14.68
CA LEU A 19 -10.10 3.35 -14.18
C LEU A 19 -9.26 2.19 -14.69
N ILE A 20 -8.84 2.19 -15.95
CA ILE A 20 -7.91 1.19 -16.47
C ILE A 20 -6.56 1.27 -15.72
N LEU A 21 -6.02 2.47 -15.55
CA LEU A 21 -4.78 2.67 -14.81
C LEU A 21 -4.87 2.23 -13.34
N SER A 22 -6.05 2.33 -12.72
CA SER A 22 -6.26 1.88 -11.33
C SER A 22 -6.08 0.38 -11.16
N LEU A 23 -6.22 -0.41 -12.23
CA LEU A 23 -5.97 -1.85 -12.20
C LEU A 23 -4.48 -2.18 -11.95
N ALA A 24 -3.55 -1.30 -12.30
CA ALA A 24 -2.14 -1.50 -12.00
C ALA A 24 -1.85 -1.53 -10.48
N PRO A 25 -2.26 -0.55 -9.65
CA PRO A 25 -2.15 -0.66 -8.20
C PRO A 25 -3.10 -1.71 -7.59
N THR A 26 -4.21 -2.07 -8.23
CA THR A 26 -5.06 -3.21 -7.82
C THR A 26 -4.24 -4.50 -7.82
N VAL A 27 -3.55 -4.77 -8.93
CA VAL A 27 -2.67 -5.95 -9.08
C VAL A 27 -1.45 -5.85 -8.16
N GLY A 28 -0.75 -4.71 -8.16
CA GLY A 28 0.52 -4.57 -7.44
C GLY A 28 0.37 -4.52 -5.92
N LEU A 29 -0.46 -3.60 -5.41
CA LEU A 29 -0.64 -3.39 -3.97
C LEU A 29 -1.77 -4.27 -3.42
N GLY A 30 -2.95 -4.20 -4.02
CA GLY A 30 -4.13 -4.87 -3.52
C GLY A 30 -3.95 -6.39 -3.47
N ILE A 31 -3.55 -7.00 -4.58
CA ILE A 31 -3.34 -8.46 -4.68
C ILE A 31 -1.88 -8.80 -4.36
N GLY A 32 -0.93 -8.29 -5.12
CA GLY A 32 0.48 -8.69 -5.06
C GLY A 32 1.12 -8.49 -3.69
N ARG A 33 0.73 -7.46 -2.96
CA ARG A 33 1.26 -7.18 -1.63
C ARG A 33 0.36 -7.72 -0.52
N PHE A 34 -0.91 -7.30 -0.49
CA PHE A 34 -1.77 -7.53 0.67
C PHE A 34 -2.41 -8.92 0.71
N ALA A 35 -2.71 -9.55 -0.44
CA ALA A 35 -3.33 -10.87 -0.44
C ALA A 35 -2.45 -11.97 0.18
N TYR A 36 -1.13 -11.75 0.31
CA TYR A 36 -0.25 -12.65 1.05
C TYR A 36 -0.77 -12.98 2.45
N SER A 37 -1.33 -12.01 3.14
CA SER A 37 -1.86 -12.19 4.51
C SER A 37 -2.99 -13.23 4.59
N LEU A 38 -3.76 -13.39 3.51
CA LEU A 38 -4.81 -14.41 3.42
C LEU A 38 -4.24 -15.82 3.22
N LEU A 39 -3.09 -15.94 2.55
CA LEU A 39 -2.44 -17.20 2.25
C LEU A 39 -1.38 -17.59 3.30
N LEU A 40 -0.87 -16.60 4.05
CA LEU A 40 0.19 -16.78 5.06
C LEU A 40 -0.12 -17.90 6.05
N PRO A 41 -1.33 -18.03 6.62
CA PRO A 41 -1.58 -19.07 7.60
C PRO A 41 -1.39 -20.48 7.01
N ASP A 42 -1.91 -20.74 5.81
CA ASP A 42 -1.79 -22.02 5.15
C ASP A 42 -0.35 -22.31 4.66
N MET A 43 0.34 -21.26 4.15
CA MET A 43 1.76 -21.34 3.80
C MET A 43 2.62 -21.67 5.00
N ARG A 44 2.43 -20.98 6.13
CA ARG A 44 3.18 -21.19 7.35
C ARG A 44 3.07 -22.63 7.83
N ASP A 45 1.85 -23.14 7.93
CA ASP A 45 1.60 -24.47 8.45
C ASP A 45 2.12 -25.57 7.54
N SER A 46 1.87 -25.46 6.23
CA SER A 46 2.28 -26.49 5.25
C SER A 46 3.78 -26.47 4.93
N LEU A 47 4.45 -25.31 5.05
CA LEU A 47 5.89 -25.18 4.81
C LEU A 47 6.72 -25.24 6.11
N GLY A 48 6.07 -25.38 7.26
CA GLY A 48 6.75 -25.47 8.56
C GLY A 48 7.47 -24.18 8.97
N TRP A 49 6.91 -23.02 8.61
CA TRP A 49 7.54 -21.72 8.88
C TRP A 49 7.27 -21.22 10.30
N SER A 50 8.28 -20.56 10.88
CA SER A 50 8.10 -19.68 12.03
C SER A 50 7.34 -18.41 11.63
N TYR A 51 6.84 -17.63 12.58
CA TYR A 51 6.25 -16.33 12.33
C TYR A 51 7.30 -15.33 11.80
N SER A 52 8.56 -15.45 12.20
CA SER A 52 9.67 -14.66 11.62
C SER A 52 9.85 -14.95 10.14
N ALA A 53 9.85 -16.22 9.73
CA ALA A 53 9.97 -16.62 8.33
C ALA A 53 8.76 -16.11 7.50
N ALA A 54 7.55 -16.24 8.05
CA ALA A 54 6.35 -15.72 7.43
C ALA A 54 6.36 -14.17 7.33
N GLY A 55 6.79 -13.48 8.37
CA GLY A 55 6.97 -12.03 8.37
C GLY A 55 8.02 -11.56 7.36
N PHE A 56 9.11 -12.32 7.20
CA PHE A 56 10.18 -12.03 6.24
C PHE A 56 9.67 -11.95 4.80
N MET A 57 8.66 -12.70 4.41
CA MET A 57 8.06 -12.61 3.06
C MET A 57 7.43 -11.23 2.80
N ASN A 58 6.87 -10.57 3.81
CA ASN A 58 6.40 -9.19 3.69
C ASN A 58 7.53 -8.17 3.84
N THR A 59 8.53 -8.46 4.67
CA THR A 59 9.76 -7.67 4.77
C THR A 59 10.46 -7.54 3.42
N ILE A 60 10.71 -8.65 2.72
CA ILE A 60 11.39 -8.63 1.43
C ILE A 60 10.53 -7.97 0.33
N ASN A 61 9.20 -8.12 0.38
CA ASN A 61 8.29 -7.39 -0.49
C ASN A 61 8.36 -5.87 -0.24
N ALA A 62 8.36 -5.45 1.03
CA ALA A 62 8.47 -4.05 1.39
C ALA A 62 9.83 -3.44 1.00
N ALA A 63 10.92 -4.18 1.17
CA ALA A 63 12.25 -3.79 0.69
C ALA A 63 12.27 -3.61 -0.83
N GLY A 64 11.64 -4.54 -1.57
CA GLY A 64 11.44 -4.43 -3.01
C GLY A 64 10.65 -3.18 -3.40
N TYR A 65 9.58 -2.89 -2.67
CA TYR A 65 8.78 -1.69 -2.90
C TYR A 65 9.59 -0.40 -2.68
N LEU A 66 10.36 -0.33 -1.61
CA LEU A 66 11.25 0.81 -1.35
C LEU A 66 12.28 0.97 -2.46
N ALA A 67 12.96 -0.12 -2.84
CA ALA A 67 13.96 -0.10 -3.93
C ALA A 67 13.31 0.35 -5.27
N GLY A 68 12.15 -0.20 -5.60
CA GLY A 68 11.39 0.16 -6.79
C GLY A 68 11.00 1.65 -6.78
N ALA A 69 10.48 2.15 -5.65
CA ALA A 69 10.07 3.55 -5.52
C ALA A 69 11.25 4.52 -5.74
N LEU A 70 12.43 4.20 -5.22
CA LEU A 70 13.64 5.02 -5.35
C LEU A 70 14.17 5.09 -6.80
N VAL A 71 13.97 4.05 -7.61
CA VAL A 71 14.46 4.02 -8.99
C VAL A 71 13.42 4.45 -10.02
N THR A 72 12.13 4.50 -9.64
CA THR A 72 11.02 4.76 -10.58
C THR A 72 11.21 6.03 -11.38
N SER A 73 11.61 7.14 -10.74
CA SER A 73 11.76 8.42 -11.43
C SER A 73 12.84 8.37 -12.54
N ARG A 74 13.96 7.66 -12.28
CA ARG A 74 15.02 7.47 -13.29
C ARG A 74 14.55 6.60 -14.44
N LEU A 75 13.81 5.53 -14.14
CA LEU A 75 13.26 4.64 -15.16
C LEU A 75 12.18 5.33 -16.00
N VAL A 76 11.31 6.12 -15.38
CA VAL A 76 10.31 6.93 -16.09
C VAL A 76 10.97 7.95 -17.02
N ALA A 77 12.04 8.63 -16.57
CA ALA A 77 12.78 9.57 -17.40
C ALA A 77 13.40 8.90 -18.64
N ARG A 78 13.76 7.61 -18.55
CA ARG A 78 14.40 6.87 -19.64
C ARG A 78 13.42 6.17 -20.57
N PHE A 79 12.32 5.63 -20.04
CA PHE A 79 11.42 4.71 -20.75
C PHE A 79 9.98 5.21 -20.84
N GLY A 80 9.64 6.33 -20.21
CA GLY A 80 8.29 6.88 -20.13
C GLY A 80 7.40 6.23 -19.08
N MET A 81 6.37 6.97 -18.61
CA MET A 81 5.48 6.53 -17.52
C MET A 81 4.68 5.29 -17.90
N ALA A 82 4.11 5.26 -19.10
CA ALA A 82 3.26 4.14 -19.56
C ALA A 82 4.01 2.81 -19.61
N ALA A 83 5.27 2.82 -20.12
CA ALA A 83 6.11 1.62 -20.17
C ALA A 83 6.40 1.09 -18.77
N ILE A 84 6.73 1.98 -17.82
CA ILE A 84 7.05 1.60 -16.44
C ILE A 84 5.83 1.04 -15.71
N VAL A 85 4.64 1.61 -15.90
CA VAL A 85 3.38 1.05 -15.38
C VAL A 85 3.17 -0.38 -15.89
N ARG A 86 3.32 -0.61 -17.20
CA ARG A 86 3.15 -1.93 -17.82
C ARG A 86 4.16 -2.94 -17.30
N VAL A 87 5.45 -2.58 -17.29
CA VAL A 87 6.51 -3.44 -16.74
C VAL A 87 6.26 -3.79 -15.27
N GLY A 88 5.91 -2.79 -14.45
CA GLY A 88 5.58 -3.02 -13.05
C GLY A 88 4.39 -3.96 -12.86
N THR A 89 3.32 -3.78 -13.64
CA THR A 89 2.13 -4.65 -13.60
C THR A 89 2.47 -6.08 -14.03
N LEU A 90 3.23 -6.25 -15.11
CA LEU A 90 3.68 -7.59 -15.57
C LEU A 90 4.59 -8.26 -14.53
N ALA A 91 5.51 -7.52 -13.91
CA ALA A 91 6.37 -8.05 -12.85
C ALA A 91 5.55 -8.56 -11.65
N CYS A 92 4.47 -7.86 -11.29
CA CYS A 92 3.55 -8.33 -10.25
C CYS A 92 2.85 -9.63 -10.66
N VAL A 93 2.29 -9.72 -11.87
CA VAL A 93 1.66 -10.97 -12.36
C VAL A 93 2.65 -12.12 -12.37
N ALA A 94 3.84 -11.91 -12.94
CA ALA A 94 4.89 -12.93 -12.97
C ALA A 94 5.29 -13.40 -11.57
N SER A 95 5.39 -12.48 -10.61
CA SER A 95 5.72 -12.81 -9.22
C SER A 95 4.66 -13.70 -8.56
N LEU A 96 3.37 -13.49 -8.84
CA LEU A 96 2.28 -14.32 -8.31
C LEU A 96 2.36 -15.74 -8.88
N VAL A 97 2.67 -15.88 -10.18
CA VAL A 97 2.93 -17.19 -10.82
C VAL A 97 4.13 -17.88 -10.16
N LEU A 98 5.23 -17.16 -9.94
CA LEU A 98 6.41 -17.68 -9.25
C LEU A 98 6.09 -18.14 -7.81
N CYS A 99 5.21 -17.43 -7.10
CA CYS A 99 4.75 -17.85 -5.77
C CYS A 99 3.90 -19.14 -5.83
N ALA A 100 3.25 -19.46 -6.96
CA ALA A 100 2.40 -20.64 -7.09
C ALA A 100 3.18 -21.93 -7.39
N ILE A 101 4.35 -21.84 -8.01
CA ILE A 101 5.05 -23.01 -8.58
C ILE A 101 6.02 -23.72 -7.63
N SER A 102 6.35 -23.13 -6.49
CA SER A 102 7.33 -23.74 -5.58
C SER A 102 7.19 -23.24 -4.14
N GLY A 103 7.37 -24.14 -3.17
CA GLY A 103 7.49 -23.85 -1.75
C GLY A 103 8.92 -23.49 -1.31
N ASN A 104 9.88 -23.39 -2.22
CA ASN A 104 11.25 -23.04 -1.88
C ASN A 104 11.33 -21.60 -1.33
N PHE A 105 11.88 -21.44 -0.13
CA PHE A 105 11.94 -20.15 0.58
C PHE A 105 12.68 -19.07 -0.22
N ALA A 106 13.81 -19.42 -0.87
CA ALA A 106 14.59 -18.44 -1.64
C ALA A 106 13.84 -18.01 -2.91
N LEU A 107 13.17 -18.93 -3.60
CA LEU A 107 12.36 -18.58 -4.77
C LEU A 107 11.15 -17.71 -4.40
N LEU A 108 10.46 -18.07 -3.31
CA LEU A 108 9.36 -17.27 -2.77
C LEU A 108 9.84 -15.87 -2.37
N SER A 109 11.00 -15.77 -1.72
CA SER A 109 11.61 -14.48 -1.37
C SER A 109 11.93 -13.63 -2.62
N ALA A 110 12.50 -14.24 -3.66
CA ALA A 110 12.76 -13.56 -4.92
C ALA A 110 11.47 -13.09 -5.60
N ALA A 111 10.44 -13.94 -5.62
CA ALA A 111 9.12 -13.57 -6.15
C ALA A 111 8.50 -12.41 -5.36
N ARG A 112 8.57 -12.45 -4.03
CA ARG A 112 8.06 -11.35 -3.17
C ARG A 112 8.83 -10.04 -3.37
N LEU A 113 10.16 -10.11 -3.59
CA LEU A 113 10.98 -8.94 -3.93
C LEU A 113 10.54 -8.34 -5.28
N ILE A 114 10.37 -9.18 -6.31
CA ILE A 114 9.88 -8.77 -7.63
C ILE A 114 8.49 -8.14 -7.53
N ALA A 115 7.59 -8.74 -6.74
CA ALA A 115 6.26 -8.18 -6.48
C ALA A 115 6.35 -6.77 -5.89
N GLY A 116 7.24 -6.56 -4.92
CA GLY A 116 7.44 -5.25 -4.30
C GLY A 116 7.95 -4.21 -5.29
N ILE A 117 9.00 -4.53 -6.05
CA ILE A 117 9.54 -3.65 -7.10
C ILE A 117 8.46 -3.31 -8.12
N GLY A 118 7.77 -4.33 -8.65
CA GLY A 118 6.70 -4.18 -9.63
C GLY A 118 5.56 -3.29 -9.13
N ALA A 119 5.13 -3.50 -7.88
CA ALA A 119 4.09 -2.69 -7.25
C ALA A 119 4.48 -1.21 -7.12
N ALA A 120 5.74 -0.92 -6.77
CA ALA A 120 6.24 0.44 -6.70
C ALA A 120 6.27 1.11 -8.08
N LEU A 121 6.79 0.41 -9.09
CA LEU A 121 6.81 0.91 -10.47
C LEU A 121 5.39 1.23 -10.96
N ALA A 122 4.45 0.29 -10.78
CA ALA A 122 3.06 0.45 -11.21
C ALA A 122 2.34 1.57 -10.47
N PHE A 123 2.53 1.70 -9.15
CA PHE A 123 1.83 2.69 -8.33
C PHE A 123 2.41 4.09 -8.49
N VAL A 124 3.74 4.26 -8.44
CA VAL A 124 4.38 5.57 -8.49
C VAL A 124 4.28 6.17 -9.90
N ALA A 125 4.64 5.40 -10.95
CA ALA A 125 4.51 5.87 -12.32
C ALA A 125 3.03 6.02 -12.73
N GLY A 126 2.16 5.10 -12.29
CA GLY A 126 0.72 5.18 -12.53
C GLY A 126 0.07 6.39 -11.87
N GLY A 127 0.47 6.74 -10.65
CA GLY A 127 0.00 7.92 -9.94
C GLY A 127 0.43 9.22 -10.61
N ALA A 128 1.67 9.28 -11.11
CA ALA A 128 2.16 10.42 -11.90
C ALA A 128 1.35 10.58 -13.20
N LEU A 129 1.14 9.48 -13.91
CA LEU A 129 0.36 9.46 -15.15
C LEU A 129 -1.12 9.85 -14.92
N ALA A 130 -1.74 9.29 -13.86
CA ALA A 130 -3.10 9.66 -13.48
C ALA A 130 -3.21 11.16 -13.12
N THR A 131 -2.19 11.71 -12.48
CA THR A 131 -2.12 13.15 -12.16
C THR A 131 -2.06 13.99 -13.43
N THR A 132 -1.23 13.62 -14.40
CA THR A 132 -1.13 14.32 -15.70
C THR A 132 -2.48 14.31 -16.44
N ILE A 133 -3.14 13.14 -16.49
CA ILE A 133 -4.47 13.02 -17.13
C ILE A 133 -5.53 13.86 -16.38
N ALA A 134 -5.48 13.84 -15.04
CA ALA A 134 -6.45 14.57 -14.21
C ALA A 134 -6.28 16.11 -14.33
N GLN A 135 -5.06 16.60 -14.51
CA GLN A 135 -4.77 18.03 -14.70
C GLN A 135 -5.39 18.61 -15.96
N ALA A 136 -5.65 17.80 -16.99
CA ALA A 136 -6.39 18.22 -18.17
C ALA A 136 -7.87 18.56 -17.88
N GLN A 137 -8.40 18.18 -16.71
CA GLN A 137 -9.75 18.47 -16.24
C GLN A 137 -9.75 19.01 -14.79
N PRO A 138 -9.35 20.24 -14.53
CA PRO A 138 -9.14 20.78 -13.17
C PRO A 138 -10.38 20.63 -12.27
N ALA A 139 -11.59 20.89 -12.80
CA ALA A 139 -12.85 20.79 -12.04
C ALA A 139 -13.15 19.37 -11.54
N ARG A 140 -12.61 18.33 -12.18
CA ARG A 140 -12.83 16.92 -11.86
C ARG A 140 -11.56 16.20 -11.38
N SER A 141 -10.45 16.90 -11.26
CA SER A 141 -9.13 16.31 -10.97
C SER A 141 -9.13 15.50 -9.68
N ALA A 142 -9.71 16.00 -8.59
CA ALA A 142 -9.80 15.28 -7.33
C ALA A 142 -10.58 13.96 -7.45
N PHE A 143 -11.70 13.97 -8.17
CA PHE A 143 -12.49 12.77 -8.43
C PHE A 143 -11.69 11.74 -9.26
N LEU A 144 -11.07 12.19 -10.34
CA LEU A 144 -10.27 11.34 -11.21
C LEU A 144 -9.11 10.67 -10.46
N LEU A 145 -8.40 11.41 -9.63
CA LEU A 145 -7.33 10.85 -8.79
C LEU A 145 -7.87 9.86 -7.75
N SER A 146 -9.04 10.12 -7.17
CA SER A 146 -9.63 9.18 -6.22
C SER A 146 -9.95 7.83 -6.86
N LEU A 147 -10.33 7.79 -8.15
CA LEU A 147 -10.53 6.55 -8.89
C LEU A 147 -9.23 5.73 -8.99
N PHE A 148 -8.09 6.38 -9.26
CA PHE A 148 -6.80 5.69 -9.32
C PHE A 148 -6.40 5.10 -7.96
N TYR A 149 -6.51 5.90 -6.91
CA TYR A 149 -6.12 5.49 -5.55
C TYR A 149 -7.10 4.50 -4.89
N ALA A 150 -8.29 4.29 -5.47
CA ALA A 150 -9.20 3.23 -5.06
C ALA A 150 -8.73 1.83 -5.48
N GLY A 151 -7.82 1.72 -6.46
CA GLY A 151 -7.34 0.45 -6.99
C GLY A 151 -6.88 -0.56 -5.94
N PRO A 152 -6.00 -0.21 -4.99
CA PRO A 152 -5.59 -1.15 -3.94
C PRO A 152 -6.76 -1.73 -3.14
N GLY A 153 -7.79 -0.93 -2.85
CA GLY A 153 -9.01 -1.38 -2.16
C GLY A 153 -9.78 -2.43 -2.96
N ILE A 154 -9.85 -2.28 -4.29
CA ILE A 154 -10.45 -3.28 -5.18
C ILE A 154 -9.68 -4.60 -5.11
N GLY A 155 -8.35 -4.56 -5.08
CA GLY A 155 -7.52 -5.76 -4.97
C GLY A 155 -7.64 -6.46 -3.61
N ILE A 156 -7.73 -5.68 -2.53
CA ILE A 156 -8.00 -6.21 -1.18
C ILE A 156 -9.38 -6.89 -1.17
N LEU A 157 -10.41 -6.23 -1.69
CA LEU A 157 -11.77 -6.75 -1.75
C LEU A 157 -11.84 -8.05 -2.58
N SER A 158 -11.31 -8.05 -3.81
CA SER A 158 -11.37 -9.22 -4.68
C SER A 158 -10.59 -10.41 -4.12
N SER A 159 -9.40 -10.19 -3.54
CA SER A 159 -8.65 -11.26 -2.88
C SER A 159 -9.37 -11.79 -1.62
N GLY A 160 -10.00 -10.91 -0.85
CA GLY A 160 -10.79 -11.29 0.32
C GLY A 160 -12.02 -12.13 0.00
N LEU A 161 -12.69 -11.84 -1.12
CA LEU A 161 -13.84 -12.62 -1.59
C LEU A 161 -13.45 -14.02 -2.10
N ILE A 162 -12.23 -14.19 -2.59
CA ILE A 162 -11.82 -15.42 -3.28
C ILE A 162 -10.97 -16.32 -2.37
N ALA A 163 -9.87 -15.79 -1.83
CA ALA A 163 -8.84 -16.64 -1.22
C ALA A 163 -9.31 -17.45 -0.01
N PRO A 164 -10.05 -16.91 0.99
CA PRO A 164 -10.46 -17.70 2.15
C PRO A 164 -11.38 -18.88 1.78
N PHE A 165 -12.33 -18.67 0.90
CA PHE A 165 -13.26 -19.73 0.47
C PHE A 165 -12.58 -20.75 -0.43
N LEU A 166 -11.64 -20.32 -1.28
CA LEU A 166 -10.83 -21.23 -2.10
C LEU A 166 -9.99 -22.16 -1.23
N LEU A 167 -9.29 -21.63 -0.22
CA LEU A 167 -8.48 -22.42 0.71
C LEU A 167 -9.34 -23.36 1.54
N GLN A 168 -10.52 -22.91 1.99
CA GLN A 168 -11.47 -23.78 2.71
C GLN A 168 -11.94 -24.95 1.84
N ALA A 169 -12.26 -24.71 0.57
CA ALA A 169 -12.77 -25.73 -0.35
C ALA A 169 -11.68 -26.72 -0.80
N ALA A 170 -10.46 -26.21 -1.02
CA ALA A 170 -9.34 -27.03 -1.50
C ALA A 170 -8.58 -27.76 -0.38
N GLY A 171 -8.75 -27.32 0.88
CA GLY A 171 -8.13 -27.94 2.05
C GLY A 171 -6.70 -27.46 2.36
N PRO A 172 -6.10 -27.94 3.46
CA PRO A 172 -4.78 -27.51 3.91
C PRO A 172 -3.68 -27.78 2.88
N GLY A 173 -2.71 -26.85 2.78
CA GLY A 173 -1.60 -26.93 1.83
C GLY A 173 -1.96 -26.45 0.42
N SER A 174 -3.14 -25.86 0.23
CA SER A 174 -3.61 -25.37 -1.07
C SER A 174 -3.21 -23.91 -1.37
N TRP A 175 -2.31 -23.32 -0.60
CA TRP A 175 -1.82 -21.94 -0.78
C TRP A 175 -1.31 -21.66 -2.20
N TRP A 176 -0.70 -22.65 -2.86
CA TRP A 176 -0.23 -22.55 -4.25
C TRP A 176 -1.39 -22.30 -5.23
N LEU A 177 -2.54 -22.95 -5.01
CA LEU A 177 -3.75 -22.73 -5.80
C LEU A 177 -4.29 -21.32 -5.56
N GLY A 178 -4.21 -20.82 -4.30
CA GLY A 178 -4.51 -19.44 -3.96
C GLY A 178 -3.69 -18.45 -4.78
N TRP A 179 -2.37 -18.64 -4.84
CA TRP A 179 -1.50 -17.83 -5.69
C TRP A 179 -1.84 -17.93 -7.17
N LEU A 180 -2.12 -19.13 -7.66
CA LEU A 180 -2.45 -19.36 -9.08
C LEU A 180 -3.74 -18.65 -9.49
N VAL A 181 -4.80 -18.75 -8.68
CA VAL A 181 -6.08 -18.07 -8.94
C VAL A 181 -5.91 -16.55 -8.88
N LEU A 182 -5.17 -16.04 -7.89
CA LEU A 182 -4.86 -14.63 -7.80
C LEU A 182 -3.97 -14.14 -8.96
N ALA A 183 -3.06 -14.97 -9.47
CA ALA A 183 -2.27 -14.69 -10.67
C ALA A 183 -3.15 -14.60 -11.91
N ALA A 184 -4.08 -15.55 -12.10
CA ALA A 184 -5.02 -15.53 -13.22
C ALA A 184 -5.93 -14.29 -13.19
N LEU A 185 -6.48 -13.94 -12.01
CA LEU A 185 -7.25 -12.73 -11.81
C LEU A 185 -6.42 -11.48 -12.13
N SER A 186 -5.18 -11.43 -11.62
CA SER A 186 -4.25 -10.31 -11.86
C SER A 186 -3.87 -10.18 -13.33
N ALA A 187 -3.69 -11.30 -14.04
CA ALA A 187 -3.44 -11.31 -15.49
C ALA A 187 -4.63 -10.72 -16.26
N ALA A 188 -5.87 -11.12 -15.90
CA ALA A 188 -7.07 -10.57 -16.50
C ALA A 188 -7.20 -9.06 -16.25
N MET A 189 -6.88 -8.58 -15.03
CA MET A 189 -6.88 -7.16 -14.70
C MET A 189 -5.72 -6.39 -15.35
N ALA A 190 -4.58 -7.04 -15.58
CA ALA A 190 -3.43 -6.43 -16.25
C ALA A 190 -3.69 -6.20 -17.74
N LEU A 191 -4.47 -7.05 -18.41
CA LEU A 191 -4.70 -7.00 -19.84
C LEU A 191 -5.19 -5.61 -20.33
N PRO A 192 -6.21 -4.97 -19.73
CA PRO A 192 -6.59 -3.61 -20.11
C PRO A 192 -5.46 -2.58 -19.94
N VAL A 193 -4.62 -2.71 -18.90
CA VAL A 193 -3.48 -1.80 -18.67
C VAL A 193 -2.43 -1.94 -19.76
N LEU A 194 -2.18 -3.16 -20.23
CA LEU A 194 -1.20 -3.46 -21.27
C LEU A 194 -1.67 -2.96 -22.65
N LEU A 195 -2.97 -3.11 -22.94
CA LEU A 195 -3.55 -2.80 -24.25
C LEU A 195 -4.02 -1.34 -24.38
N ALA A 196 -4.21 -0.61 -23.27
CA ALA A 196 -4.68 0.77 -23.35
C ALA A 196 -3.70 1.65 -24.13
N PRO A 197 -4.20 2.49 -25.07
CA PRO A 197 -3.39 3.47 -25.76
C PRO A 197 -3.09 4.64 -24.82
N ILE A 198 -2.04 4.51 -24.00
CA ILE A 198 -1.61 5.52 -23.05
C ILE A 198 -0.54 6.35 -23.76
N GLY A 199 -0.97 7.38 -24.49
CA GLY A 199 -0.11 8.26 -25.27
C GLY A 199 0.21 9.61 -24.59
N VAL A 200 0.46 9.62 -23.28
CA VAL A 200 0.83 10.85 -22.55
C VAL A 200 2.32 10.78 -22.22
N ASP A 201 3.15 11.34 -23.10
CA ASP A 201 4.58 11.55 -22.86
C ASP A 201 4.84 12.89 -22.14
N ALA A 202 4.25 13.08 -20.97
CA ALA A 202 4.64 14.16 -20.11
C ALA A 202 5.95 13.78 -19.41
N GLY A 203 7.06 14.28 -19.88
CA GLY A 203 8.33 14.21 -19.16
C GLY A 203 8.14 14.77 -17.76
N LEU A 204 8.62 14.08 -16.75
CA LEU A 204 8.72 14.64 -15.40
C LEU A 204 9.51 15.94 -15.53
N GLY A 205 8.83 17.07 -15.34
CA GLY A 205 9.45 18.38 -15.48
C GLY A 205 10.71 18.46 -14.63
N GLY A 206 11.87 18.50 -15.29
CA GLY A 206 13.19 18.56 -14.68
C GLY A 206 13.49 19.93 -14.08
N GLY A 207 12.64 20.45 -13.21
CA GLY A 207 12.96 21.60 -12.39
C GLY A 207 14.13 21.25 -11.44
N ARG A 208 15.10 22.17 -11.31
CA ARG A 208 16.22 22.02 -10.37
C ARG A 208 15.65 21.87 -8.96
N ALA A 209 15.76 20.68 -8.35
CA ALA A 209 15.26 20.43 -7.01
C ALA A 209 15.97 21.36 -6.01
N ALA A 210 15.19 22.08 -5.21
CA ALA A 210 15.74 22.87 -4.11
C ALA A 210 16.12 21.93 -2.94
N PRO A 211 17.14 22.30 -2.14
CA PRO A 211 17.55 21.49 -1.01
C PRO A 211 16.43 21.32 0.00
N PHE A 212 16.21 20.07 0.44
CA PHE A 212 15.30 19.72 1.50
C PHE A 212 16.03 19.65 2.85
N ARG A 213 15.54 20.39 3.84
CA ARG A 213 16.10 20.35 5.21
C ARG A 213 15.33 19.29 6.02
N ILE A 214 16.04 18.21 6.38
CA ILE A 214 15.44 17.07 7.12
C ILE A 214 15.28 17.35 8.63
N ALA A 215 16.18 18.12 9.22
CA ALA A 215 16.23 18.33 10.68
C ALA A 215 14.89 18.82 11.30
N PRO A 216 14.15 19.76 10.71
CA PRO A 216 12.89 20.24 11.29
C PRO A 216 11.75 19.20 11.31
N VAL A 217 11.90 18.08 10.59
CA VAL A 217 10.85 17.06 10.45
C VAL A 217 11.29 15.67 10.91
N LEU A 218 12.42 15.56 11.61
CA LEU A 218 12.93 14.27 12.10
C LEU A 218 11.91 13.53 12.97
N ILE A 219 11.24 14.25 13.87
CA ILE A 219 10.22 13.65 14.74
C ILE A 219 9.00 13.16 13.95
N TYR A 220 8.62 13.91 12.92
CA TYR A 220 7.54 13.52 12.02
C TYR A 220 7.91 12.29 11.17
N LEU A 221 9.15 12.25 10.68
CA LEU A 221 9.70 11.09 9.98
C LEU A 221 9.73 9.85 10.87
N ALA A 222 10.12 10.01 12.14
CA ALA A 222 10.08 8.93 13.13
C ALA A 222 8.64 8.43 13.36
N GLY A 223 7.67 9.34 13.47
CA GLY A 223 6.24 8.99 13.55
C GLY A 223 5.76 8.21 12.32
N TYR A 224 6.17 8.63 11.13
CA TYR A 224 5.80 7.98 9.88
C TYR A 224 6.52 6.63 9.67
N PHE A 225 7.75 6.49 10.15
CA PHE A 225 8.44 5.21 10.26
C PHE A 225 7.67 4.23 11.16
N MET A 226 7.21 4.68 12.34
CA MET A 226 6.40 3.87 13.26
C MET A 226 5.08 3.44 12.61
N PHE A 227 4.42 4.33 11.86
CA PHE A 227 3.26 3.95 11.07
C PHE A 227 3.60 2.83 10.08
N GLY A 228 4.69 2.97 9.31
CA GLY A 228 5.14 1.94 8.37
C GLY A 228 5.32 0.57 9.04
N ALA A 229 5.97 0.53 10.20
CA ALA A 229 6.22 -0.71 10.95
C ALA A 229 4.92 -1.32 11.51
N GLY A 230 4.09 -0.51 12.16
CA GLY A 230 2.89 -0.98 12.84
C GLY A 230 1.79 -1.47 11.87
N TYR A 231 1.45 -0.67 10.85
CA TYR A 231 0.33 -1.02 9.97
C TYR A 231 0.57 -2.29 9.17
N ILE A 232 1.79 -2.48 8.65
CA ILE A 232 2.08 -3.64 7.80
C ILE A 232 2.21 -4.92 8.64
N ALA A 233 2.71 -4.83 9.87
CA ALA A 233 2.74 -5.95 10.79
C ALA A 233 1.32 -6.40 11.15
N TYR A 234 0.42 -5.47 11.47
CA TYR A 234 -1.00 -5.75 11.67
C TYR A 234 -1.62 -6.42 10.44
N MET A 235 -1.47 -5.83 9.26
CA MET A 235 -1.99 -6.39 8.01
C MET A 235 -1.42 -7.78 7.69
N THR A 236 -0.18 -8.06 8.09
CA THR A 236 0.47 -9.35 7.82
C THR A 236 -0.14 -10.48 8.66
N PHE A 237 -0.35 -10.23 9.95
CA PHE A 237 -0.65 -11.30 10.92
C PHE A 237 -2.11 -11.35 11.35
N MET A 238 -2.92 -10.35 11.04
CA MET A 238 -4.30 -10.30 11.55
C MET A 238 -5.16 -11.47 11.07
N ILE A 239 -5.00 -11.92 9.81
CA ILE A 239 -5.75 -13.08 9.30
C ILE A 239 -5.32 -14.37 10.01
N ALA A 240 -4.02 -14.54 10.29
CA ALA A 240 -3.54 -15.65 11.10
C ALA A 240 -4.16 -15.62 12.49
N TYR A 241 -4.23 -14.44 13.12
CA TYR A 241 -4.85 -14.27 14.43
C TYR A 241 -6.33 -14.61 14.46
N VAL A 242 -7.11 -14.18 13.45
CA VAL A 242 -8.52 -14.53 13.30
C VAL A 242 -8.68 -16.04 13.12
N ARG A 243 -7.85 -16.68 12.30
CA ARG A 243 -7.90 -18.12 12.04
C ARG A 243 -7.53 -18.94 13.28
N ASP A 244 -6.43 -18.59 13.94
CA ASP A 244 -5.93 -19.30 15.12
C ASP A 244 -6.95 -19.22 16.31
N ALA A 245 -7.80 -18.20 16.29
CA ALA A 245 -8.94 -18.07 17.22
C ALA A 245 -10.22 -18.79 16.75
N GLY A 246 -10.15 -19.62 15.71
CA GLY A 246 -11.27 -20.39 15.19
C GLY A 246 -12.13 -19.68 14.14
N GLY A 247 -11.71 -18.50 13.67
CA GLY A 247 -12.40 -17.77 12.60
C GLY A 247 -12.27 -18.47 11.26
N GLY A 248 -13.38 -19.00 10.73
CA GLY A 248 -13.44 -19.67 9.41
C GLY A 248 -13.31 -18.69 8.25
N ALA A 249 -13.42 -19.23 7.01
CA ALA A 249 -13.26 -18.44 5.79
C ALA A 249 -14.20 -17.22 5.73
N ALA A 250 -15.43 -17.35 6.21
CA ALA A 250 -16.38 -16.23 6.22
C ALA A 250 -15.92 -15.06 7.10
N ALA A 251 -15.35 -15.35 8.29
CA ALA A 251 -14.82 -14.30 9.18
C ALA A 251 -13.58 -13.62 8.59
N GLN A 252 -12.66 -14.41 8.01
CA GLN A 252 -11.46 -13.90 7.32
C GLN A 252 -11.84 -13.05 6.11
N SER A 253 -12.77 -13.53 5.28
CA SER A 253 -13.28 -12.82 4.11
C SER A 253 -13.96 -11.52 4.51
N ALA A 254 -14.90 -11.56 5.46
CA ALA A 254 -15.62 -10.38 5.93
C ALA A 254 -14.65 -9.31 6.46
N PHE A 255 -13.70 -9.71 7.31
CA PHE A 255 -12.68 -8.81 7.85
C PHE A 255 -11.88 -8.13 6.74
N TRP A 256 -11.38 -8.91 5.80
CA TRP A 256 -10.54 -8.40 4.70
C TRP A 256 -11.32 -7.52 3.73
N CYS A 257 -12.53 -7.91 3.36
CA CYS A 257 -13.41 -7.14 2.49
C CYS A 257 -13.81 -5.79 3.12
N LEU A 258 -14.08 -5.77 4.44
CA LEU A 258 -14.38 -4.53 5.14
C LEU A 258 -13.20 -3.55 5.13
N ILE A 259 -11.95 -4.04 5.26
CA ILE A 259 -10.75 -3.19 5.06
C ILE A 259 -10.74 -2.61 3.66
N GLY A 260 -10.97 -3.42 2.62
CA GLY A 260 -10.97 -2.98 1.23
C GLY A 260 -12.04 -1.91 0.94
N ILE A 261 -13.26 -2.14 1.41
CA ILE A 261 -14.38 -1.20 1.27
C ILE A 261 -14.11 0.10 2.03
N SER A 262 -13.60 0.00 3.26
CA SER A 262 -13.29 1.18 4.09
C SER A 262 -12.21 2.04 3.49
N ALA A 263 -11.20 1.42 2.87
CA ALA A 263 -10.15 2.15 2.16
C ALA A 263 -10.70 3.01 1.01
N PHE A 264 -11.80 2.57 0.37
CA PHE A 264 -12.44 3.32 -0.70
C PHE A 264 -13.09 4.61 -0.20
N VAL A 265 -13.71 4.61 0.98
CA VAL A 265 -14.42 5.80 1.52
C VAL A 265 -13.50 6.78 2.26
N THR A 266 -12.23 6.46 2.42
CA THR A 266 -11.19 7.27 3.09
C THR A 266 -11.21 8.75 2.73
N PRO A 267 -11.25 9.19 1.45
CA PRO A 267 -11.17 10.60 1.10
C PRO A 267 -12.32 11.46 1.64
N TRP A 268 -13.52 10.89 1.72
CA TRP A 268 -14.71 11.61 2.20
C TRP A 268 -14.72 11.75 3.72
N VAL A 269 -14.33 10.69 4.43
CA VAL A 269 -14.28 10.67 5.91
C VAL A 269 -13.27 11.69 6.43
N TRP A 270 -12.08 11.73 5.82
CA TRP A 270 -10.96 12.52 6.35
C TRP A 270 -10.84 13.93 5.78
N ARG A 271 -11.75 14.35 4.91
CA ARG A 271 -11.70 15.67 4.24
C ARG A 271 -11.46 16.84 5.18
N ARG A 272 -12.18 16.88 6.32
CA ARG A 272 -12.07 17.98 7.31
C ARG A 272 -10.75 17.92 8.09
N VAL A 273 -10.31 16.72 8.47
CA VAL A 273 -9.06 16.52 9.21
C VAL A 273 -7.85 16.82 8.32
N MET A 274 -7.91 16.47 7.04
CA MET A 274 -6.88 16.81 6.07
C MET A 274 -6.68 18.32 5.89
N ALA A 275 -7.65 19.15 6.24
CA ALA A 275 -7.52 20.59 6.23
C ALA A 275 -6.62 21.13 7.38
N LEU A 276 -6.31 20.33 8.40
CA LEU A 276 -5.40 20.66 9.52
C LEU A 276 -3.93 20.38 9.17
N HIS A 277 -3.46 20.86 8.04
CA HIS A 277 -2.27 20.39 7.35
C HIS A 277 -0.95 21.11 7.70
N ARG A 278 -0.99 22.20 8.47
CA ARG A 278 0.21 23.01 8.77
C ARG A 278 1.15 22.41 9.81
N GLY A 279 0.69 21.43 10.59
CA GLY A 279 1.49 20.71 11.58
C GLY A 279 1.26 19.20 11.49
N GLY A 280 1.70 18.46 12.50
CA GLY A 280 1.49 17.01 12.57
C GLY A 280 0.07 16.59 12.96
N LEU A 281 -0.84 17.52 13.28
CA LEU A 281 -2.14 17.21 13.90
C LEU A 281 -3.04 16.32 13.04
N SER A 282 -3.11 16.53 11.72
CA SER A 282 -3.90 15.68 10.83
C SER A 282 -3.41 14.24 10.85
N THR A 283 -2.10 14.05 10.73
CA THR A 283 -1.47 12.71 10.79
C THR A 283 -1.66 12.08 12.16
N THR A 284 -1.53 12.86 13.25
CA THR A 284 -1.76 12.39 14.62
C THR A 284 -3.15 11.83 14.81
N ILE A 285 -4.20 12.58 14.42
CA ILE A 285 -5.59 12.14 14.57
C ILE A 285 -5.84 10.86 13.76
N ILE A 286 -5.42 10.84 12.50
CA ILE A 286 -5.67 9.70 11.61
C ILE A 286 -4.92 8.45 12.11
N LEU A 287 -3.67 8.63 12.56
CA LEU A 287 -2.85 7.54 13.05
C LEU A 287 -3.31 7.04 14.44
N ALA A 288 -3.82 7.92 15.29
CA ALA A 288 -4.47 7.52 16.54
C ALA A 288 -5.71 6.64 16.28
N VAL A 289 -6.55 7.03 15.31
CA VAL A 289 -7.70 6.23 14.90
C VAL A 289 -7.25 4.88 14.31
N ASN A 290 -6.18 4.87 13.52
CA ASN A 290 -5.58 3.64 13.00
C ASN A 290 -5.10 2.70 14.12
N ALA A 291 -4.43 3.24 15.14
CA ALA A 291 -4.00 2.51 16.34
C ALA A 291 -5.20 1.94 17.12
N VAL A 292 -6.29 2.71 17.27
CA VAL A 292 -7.55 2.21 17.85
C VAL A 292 -8.07 1.02 17.06
N GLY A 293 -8.14 1.13 15.72
CA GLY A 293 -8.53 0.00 14.86
C GLY A 293 -7.68 -1.25 15.09
N ALA A 294 -6.37 -1.08 15.25
CA ALA A 294 -5.45 -2.19 15.47
C ALA A 294 -5.56 -2.83 16.86
N VAL A 295 -5.97 -2.08 17.87
CA VAL A 295 -6.07 -2.59 19.26
C VAL A 295 -7.38 -3.33 19.54
N LEU A 296 -8.47 -3.01 18.83
CA LEU A 296 -9.80 -3.56 19.09
C LEU A 296 -9.85 -5.10 19.11
N PRO A 297 -9.22 -5.85 18.18
CA PRO A 297 -9.26 -7.32 18.19
C PRO A 297 -8.60 -7.96 19.41
N LEU A 298 -7.75 -7.22 20.13
CA LEU A 298 -7.08 -7.71 21.34
C LEU A 298 -8.03 -7.81 22.54
N PHE A 299 -9.14 -7.04 22.52
CA PHE A 299 -10.16 -7.12 23.57
C PHE A 299 -11.21 -8.21 23.28
N SER A 300 -11.57 -8.41 22.03
CA SER A 300 -12.56 -9.41 21.64
C SER A 300 -12.46 -9.74 20.15
N LEU A 301 -12.62 -11.01 19.82
CA LEU A 301 -12.74 -11.52 18.46
C LEU A 301 -14.20 -11.73 18.03
N SER A 302 -15.15 -11.12 18.74
CA SER A 302 -16.55 -11.13 18.32
C SER A 302 -16.70 -10.55 16.90
N PRO A 303 -17.67 -11.01 16.09
CA PRO A 303 -17.88 -10.49 14.73
C PRO A 303 -18.04 -8.97 14.68
N VAL A 304 -18.71 -8.38 15.68
CA VAL A 304 -18.90 -6.93 15.78
C VAL A 304 -17.55 -6.21 16.01
N MET A 305 -16.72 -6.73 16.91
CA MET A 305 -15.41 -6.12 17.21
C MET A 305 -14.46 -6.24 16.02
N LEU A 306 -14.45 -7.39 15.35
CA LEU A 306 -13.66 -7.59 14.12
C LEU A 306 -14.12 -6.65 13.00
N ALA A 307 -15.44 -6.53 12.79
CA ALA A 307 -15.98 -5.60 11.79
C ALA A 307 -15.61 -4.15 12.12
N THR A 308 -15.77 -3.73 13.39
CA THR A 308 -15.40 -2.38 13.84
C THR A 308 -13.90 -2.13 13.64
N SER A 309 -13.04 -3.09 13.99
CA SER A 309 -11.59 -3.02 13.76
C SER A 309 -11.28 -2.84 12.27
N ALA A 310 -11.85 -3.67 11.42
CA ALA A 310 -11.63 -3.61 9.97
C ALA A 310 -12.06 -2.26 9.37
N LEU A 311 -13.22 -1.73 9.81
CA LEU A 311 -13.73 -0.44 9.34
C LEU A 311 -12.82 0.72 9.80
N VAL A 312 -12.50 0.78 11.10
CA VAL A 312 -11.69 1.84 11.70
C VAL A 312 -10.27 1.83 11.17
N PHE A 313 -9.65 0.65 11.10
CA PHE A 313 -8.32 0.49 10.54
C PHE A 313 -8.31 0.79 9.03
N GLY A 314 -9.25 0.21 8.28
CA GLY A 314 -9.32 0.32 6.83
C GLY A 314 -9.54 1.75 6.34
N VAL A 315 -10.39 2.54 7.02
CA VAL A 315 -10.65 3.94 6.64
C VAL A 315 -9.47 4.86 6.93
N SER A 316 -8.56 4.47 7.81
CA SER A 316 -7.48 5.34 8.30
C SER A 316 -6.11 5.06 7.69
N PHE A 317 -5.76 3.80 7.35
CA PHE A 317 -4.37 3.48 6.99
C PHE A 317 -3.86 4.15 5.70
N PHE A 318 -4.68 4.27 4.64
CA PHE A 318 -4.30 5.06 3.47
C PHE A 318 -4.37 6.57 3.71
N ALA A 319 -5.22 7.00 4.64
CA ALA A 319 -5.34 8.41 5.01
C ALA A 319 -4.04 8.95 5.65
N VAL A 320 -3.31 8.11 6.42
CA VAL A 320 -2.00 8.51 6.97
C VAL A 320 -1.03 8.87 5.84
N VAL A 321 -0.96 8.07 4.78
CA VAL A 321 -0.11 8.36 3.61
C VAL A 321 -0.53 9.66 2.92
N ALA A 322 -1.82 9.89 2.78
CA ALA A 322 -2.34 11.13 2.19
C ALA A 322 -2.03 12.36 3.06
N SER A 323 -2.12 12.22 4.40
CA SER A 323 -1.83 13.33 5.32
C SER A 323 -0.37 13.75 5.29
N THR A 324 0.57 12.82 5.13
CA THR A 324 2.00 13.15 5.00
C THR A 324 2.30 13.86 3.68
N THR A 325 1.64 13.49 2.60
CA THR A 325 1.73 14.19 1.32
C THR A 325 1.16 15.62 1.42
N ALA A 326 0.02 15.77 2.10
CA ALA A 326 -0.55 17.09 2.37
C ALA A 326 0.40 17.95 3.22
N PHE A 327 0.97 17.38 4.30
CA PHE A 327 1.97 18.07 5.12
C PHE A 327 3.14 18.61 4.29
N VAL A 328 3.70 17.82 3.37
CA VAL A 328 4.79 18.27 2.48
C VAL A 328 4.33 19.44 1.60
N ARG A 329 3.15 19.34 0.98
CA ARG A 329 2.64 20.39 0.07
C ARG A 329 2.41 21.73 0.76
N PHE A 330 2.02 21.71 2.04
CA PHE A 330 1.67 22.93 2.79
C PHE A 330 2.83 23.53 3.59
N ASN A 331 3.90 22.77 3.81
CA ASN A 331 5.03 23.19 4.63
C ASN A 331 6.33 23.42 3.83
N TYR A 332 6.36 23.03 2.54
CA TYR A 332 7.54 23.16 1.70
C TYR A 332 7.23 23.85 0.37
N PRO A 333 8.14 24.69 -0.15
CA PRO A 333 8.03 25.21 -1.51
C PRO A 333 8.05 24.06 -2.53
N GLN A 334 7.36 24.24 -3.64
CA GLN A 334 7.17 23.20 -4.66
C GLN A 334 8.49 22.58 -5.15
N ALA A 335 9.56 23.39 -5.26
CA ALA A 335 10.89 22.92 -5.67
C ALA A 335 11.52 21.89 -4.69
N SER A 336 11.09 21.87 -3.40
CA SER A 336 11.58 20.94 -2.37
C SER A 336 10.70 19.69 -2.21
N TRP A 337 9.51 19.62 -2.85
CA TRP A 337 8.60 18.47 -2.71
C TRP A 337 9.23 17.11 -3.06
N PRO A 338 10.03 17.00 -4.15
CA PRO A 338 10.63 15.70 -4.47
C PRO A 338 11.54 15.17 -3.36
N GLY A 339 12.37 16.04 -2.76
CA GLY A 339 13.23 15.66 -1.63
C GLY A 339 12.46 15.31 -0.38
N ALA A 340 11.43 16.10 -0.04
CA ALA A 340 10.58 15.88 1.12
C ALA A 340 9.78 14.57 0.98
N ILE A 341 9.15 14.33 -0.16
CA ILE A 341 8.40 13.09 -0.44
C ILE A 341 9.34 11.87 -0.42
N ALA A 342 10.56 11.99 -0.98
CA ALA A 342 11.55 10.92 -0.93
C ALA A 342 11.93 10.58 0.51
N ALA A 343 12.18 11.57 1.37
CA ALA A 343 12.48 11.34 2.79
C ALA A 343 11.32 10.63 3.53
N MET A 344 10.07 11.07 3.28
CA MET A 344 8.88 10.40 3.83
C MET A 344 8.80 8.94 3.33
N THR A 345 8.99 8.72 2.04
CA THR A 345 8.94 7.38 1.44
C THR A 345 10.01 6.46 2.02
N ILE A 346 11.23 6.98 2.25
CA ILE A 346 12.33 6.21 2.85
C ILE A 346 12.00 5.84 4.30
N ALA A 347 11.58 6.81 5.12
CA ALA A 347 11.24 6.55 6.52
C ALA A 347 10.11 5.51 6.63
N PHE A 348 9.04 5.68 5.88
CA PHE A 348 7.94 4.72 5.78
C PHE A 348 8.41 3.35 5.26
N GLY A 349 9.22 3.33 4.19
CA GLY A 349 9.73 2.12 3.56
C GLY A 349 10.61 1.29 4.50
N ILE A 350 11.48 1.93 5.29
CA ILE A 350 12.29 1.24 6.29
C ILE A 350 11.39 0.66 7.39
N GLY A 351 10.43 1.45 7.90
CA GLY A 351 9.48 0.99 8.92
C GLY A 351 8.72 -0.25 8.46
N GLN A 352 8.11 -0.21 7.29
CA GLN A 352 7.35 -1.35 6.77
C GLN A 352 8.22 -2.57 6.39
N THR A 353 9.51 -2.38 6.15
CA THR A 353 10.45 -3.47 5.93
C THR A 353 10.76 -4.20 7.24
N LEU A 354 10.94 -3.46 8.32
CA LEU A 354 11.31 -4.04 9.61
C LEU A 354 10.10 -4.60 10.38
N GLY A 355 8.92 -3.97 10.26
CA GLY A 355 7.76 -4.29 11.07
C GLY A 355 7.38 -5.78 11.11
N PRO A 356 7.11 -6.44 9.97
CA PRO A 356 6.68 -7.84 9.96
C PRO A 356 7.73 -8.80 10.50
N LEU A 357 9.02 -8.54 10.25
CA LEU A 357 10.12 -9.35 10.78
C LEU A 357 10.20 -9.24 12.30
N VAL A 358 10.19 -8.02 12.83
CA VAL A 358 10.28 -7.77 14.28
C VAL A 358 9.07 -8.36 15.00
N VAL A 359 7.88 -8.14 14.50
CA VAL A 359 6.64 -8.68 15.09
C VAL A 359 6.61 -10.21 14.98
N GLY A 360 7.08 -10.79 13.87
CA GLY A 360 7.22 -12.23 13.72
C GLY A 360 8.21 -12.82 14.75
N ALA A 361 9.37 -12.19 14.94
CA ALA A 361 10.36 -12.60 15.93
C ALA A 361 9.85 -12.52 17.38
N ILE A 362 9.09 -11.49 17.70
CA ILE A 362 8.41 -11.35 18.99
C ILE A 362 7.37 -12.47 19.18
N THR A 363 6.62 -12.81 18.13
CA THR A 363 5.64 -13.91 18.17
C THR A 363 6.34 -15.25 18.43
N ASP A 364 7.45 -15.52 17.74
CA ASP A 364 8.21 -16.76 17.93
C ASP A 364 8.81 -16.84 19.35
N ALA A 365 9.29 -15.71 19.91
CA ALA A 365 9.89 -15.67 21.24
C ALA A 365 8.85 -15.80 22.38
N ILE A 366 7.68 -15.19 22.23
CA ILE A 366 6.63 -15.14 23.28
C ILE A 366 5.62 -16.29 23.10
N GLY A 367 5.50 -16.84 21.90
CA GLY A 367 4.49 -17.87 21.56
C GLY A 367 3.07 -17.31 21.45
N SER A 368 2.90 -16.00 21.29
CA SER A 368 1.60 -15.35 21.29
C SER A 368 1.46 -14.30 20.17
N LEU A 369 0.53 -14.56 19.26
CA LEU A 369 0.22 -13.64 18.17
C LEU A 369 -0.49 -12.37 18.66
N SER A 370 -1.30 -12.48 19.74
CA SER A 370 -1.93 -11.30 20.35
C SER A 370 -0.92 -10.33 20.93
N SER A 371 0.16 -10.82 21.58
CA SER A 371 1.26 -9.98 22.07
C SER A 371 1.95 -9.24 20.92
N ALA A 372 2.17 -9.91 19.80
CA ALA A 372 2.76 -9.31 18.61
C ALA A 372 1.87 -8.22 17.99
N LEU A 373 0.56 -8.46 17.93
CA LEU A 373 -0.40 -7.45 17.47
C LEU A 373 -0.52 -6.28 18.45
N ALA A 374 -0.36 -6.51 19.76
CA ALA A 374 -0.28 -5.44 20.74
C ALA A 374 0.93 -4.53 20.52
N VAL A 375 2.10 -5.11 20.20
CA VAL A 375 3.30 -4.34 19.80
C VAL A 375 3.02 -3.53 18.55
N SER A 376 2.34 -4.09 17.54
CA SER A 376 1.94 -3.38 16.33
C SER A 376 1.05 -2.17 16.66
N ALA A 377 0.02 -2.35 17.49
CA ALA A 377 -0.88 -1.28 17.92
C ALA A 377 -0.15 -0.20 18.74
N ALA A 378 0.75 -0.62 19.66
CA ALA A 378 1.59 0.31 20.44
C ALA A 378 2.53 1.12 19.53
N THR A 379 3.10 0.49 18.50
CA THR A 379 3.95 1.16 17.50
C THR A 379 3.15 2.23 16.74
N LEU A 380 1.90 1.95 16.35
CA LEU A 380 1.01 2.94 15.72
C LEU A 380 0.67 4.09 16.68
N ALA A 381 0.38 3.80 17.94
CA ALA A 381 0.10 4.81 18.95
C ALA A 381 1.33 5.70 19.21
N LEU A 382 2.53 5.12 19.27
CA LEU A 382 3.79 5.86 19.37
C LEU A 382 4.00 6.75 18.14
N GLY A 383 3.69 6.25 16.94
CA GLY A 383 3.72 7.05 15.71
C GLY A 383 2.78 8.26 15.76
N ALA A 384 1.56 8.08 16.29
CA ALA A 384 0.63 9.18 16.51
C ALA A 384 1.19 10.22 17.50
N LEU A 385 1.73 9.76 18.62
CA LEU A 385 2.35 10.62 19.64
C LEU A 385 3.52 11.43 19.08
N LEU A 386 4.45 10.79 18.36
CA LEU A 386 5.58 11.47 17.73
C LEU A 386 5.10 12.51 16.71
N SER A 387 4.09 12.19 15.91
CA SER A 387 3.51 13.12 14.95
C SER A 387 2.87 14.34 15.60
N ALA A 388 2.34 14.22 16.83
CA ALA A 388 1.73 15.31 17.59
C ALA A 388 2.73 16.41 17.94
N PHE A 389 4.01 16.07 18.12
CA PHE A 389 5.07 17.04 18.41
C PHE A 389 5.56 17.82 17.17
N GLN A 390 5.12 17.46 15.97
CA GLN A 390 5.50 18.19 14.77
C GLN A 390 4.78 19.53 14.70
N ARG A 391 5.54 20.59 14.90
CA ARG A 391 5.07 21.97 14.75
C ARG A 391 5.00 22.36 13.27
N PRO A 392 4.15 23.37 12.92
CA PRO A 392 4.22 24.00 11.60
C PRO A 392 5.64 24.49 11.30
N LEU A 393 6.09 24.34 10.07
CA LEU A 393 7.40 24.87 9.68
C LEU A 393 7.28 26.38 9.50
N GLN A 394 8.15 27.15 10.18
CA GLN A 394 8.21 28.61 10.01
C GLN A 394 8.81 28.91 8.63
N GLY A 395 8.12 29.69 7.81
CA GLY A 395 8.65 30.24 6.56
C GLY A 395 7.95 29.87 5.27
N SER A 396 6.73 29.35 5.29
CA SER A 396 5.88 29.20 4.10
C SER A 396 4.81 30.31 4.06
N ASN A 397 5.28 31.56 3.86
CA ASN A 397 4.40 32.63 3.35
C ASN A 397 4.54 32.71 1.84
#